data_b92f80f1363bc10262342c08e72b1fee
#
_entry.id   b92f80f1363bc10262342c08e72b1fee
#
_cell.length_a   1.000
_cell.length_b   1.000
_cell.length_c   1.000
_cell.angle_alpha   90.00
_cell.angle_beta   90.00
_cell.angle_gamma   90.00
#
_symmetry.space_group_name_H-M   'P 1'
#
loop_
_entity.id
_entity.type
_entity.pdbx_description
1 polymer ?
#
loop_
_entity_poly.entity_id
_entity_poly.type
_entity_poly.pdbx_seq_one_letter_code
_entity_poly.pdbx_strand_id
1 'polypeptide(L)'
;MVPANAKLHGREVGYILQHSGARVCFASSELRDEVAAHAPATLEYLIAIGGPQYQALFTADPIAVHPCLGGDLAWLFYTSGTTGRPKGAMLSHRALATASYALAGEVDPIAPGDVLLHAAPISHGSGLYMMAHVARLGIHVVPESSSFDAAEVLRLLDAWPRTSMFAAPTMVKRLVECNAECNPDHIRTIIWGGAPMYVADARAAIDRFGPRFAQIYGQGESPMTITTLSKQEIADRDHPRWVERLASAGRPFACVEVMAADTDDRPSPPGETGEVLCRGDVIMSGYWRNPDATEQTLRGGWLHTGDVGTFDRGGYLTLKDRSRDVVISGGSNIYPREVEEVLLEHPRVREVSVIGRPDAQWGEVIVAYVVGEADRNELDALCLKSIARFKRPKDYVFVSSLPKNNYGRF
;
A
#
# COMPACT_ATOMS: atom_id res chain seq x y z
N MET A 1 -6.90 16.46 10.39
CA MET A 1 -5.49 16.50 9.86
C MET A 1 -5.48 16.10 8.39
N VAL A 2 -4.60 16.70 7.57
CA VAL A 2 -4.48 16.39 6.12
C VAL A 2 -3.00 16.22 5.79
N PRO A 3 -2.45 15.00 5.82
CA PRO A 3 -1.07 14.78 5.45
C PRO A 3 -0.93 14.85 3.92
N ALA A 4 0.05 15.61 3.46
CA ALA A 4 0.39 15.73 2.04
C ALA A 4 1.79 15.17 1.79
N ASN A 5 1.97 14.48 0.66
CA ASN A 5 3.27 13.97 0.27
C ASN A 5 4.17 15.13 -0.16
N ALA A 6 5.37 15.23 0.43
CA ALA A 6 6.36 16.28 0.13
C ALA A 6 6.85 16.27 -1.33
N LYS A 7 6.62 15.19 -2.08
CA LYS A 7 6.98 15.06 -3.50
C LYS A 7 5.88 15.53 -4.47
N LEU A 8 4.73 15.98 -3.96
CA LEU A 8 3.68 16.54 -4.80
C LEU A 8 4.13 17.90 -5.34
N HIS A 9 3.72 18.21 -6.57
CA HIS A 9 3.90 19.54 -7.13
C HIS A 9 3.06 20.57 -6.36
N GLY A 10 3.53 21.81 -6.25
CA GLY A 10 2.84 22.87 -5.50
C GLY A 10 1.36 23.07 -5.90
N ARG A 11 1.00 22.88 -7.18
CA ARG A 11 -0.39 22.93 -7.65
C ARG A 11 -1.27 21.82 -7.05
N GLU A 12 -0.72 20.63 -6.84
CA GLU A 12 -1.44 19.51 -6.22
C GLU A 12 -1.63 19.78 -4.73
N VAL A 13 -0.60 20.31 -4.07
CA VAL A 13 -0.69 20.76 -2.67
C VAL A 13 -1.73 21.89 -2.53
N GLY A 14 -1.71 22.88 -3.42
CA GLY A 14 -2.69 23.96 -3.48
C GLY A 14 -4.13 23.44 -3.63
N TYR A 15 -4.33 22.46 -4.50
CA TYR A 15 -5.64 21.77 -4.63
C TYR A 15 -6.06 21.11 -3.32
N ILE A 16 -5.17 20.35 -2.66
CA ILE A 16 -5.47 19.68 -1.39
C ILE A 16 -5.83 20.69 -0.31
N LEU A 17 -5.08 21.79 -0.19
CA LEU A 17 -5.34 22.86 0.77
C LEU A 17 -6.71 23.51 0.53
N GLN A 18 -7.02 23.84 -0.73
CA GLN A 18 -8.30 24.44 -1.10
C GLN A 18 -9.47 23.48 -0.88
N HIS A 19 -9.35 22.24 -1.37
CA HIS A 19 -10.43 21.25 -1.30
C HIS A 19 -10.72 20.80 0.14
N SER A 20 -9.69 20.61 0.95
CA SER A 20 -9.84 20.27 2.37
C SER A 20 -10.39 21.42 3.21
N GLY A 21 -10.17 22.66 2.79
CA GLY A 21 -10.46 23.85 3.58
C GLY A 21 -9.45 24.05 4.73
N ALA A 22 -8.22 23.58 4.55
CA ALA A 22 -7.17 23.75 5.55
C ALA A 22 -6.89 25.23 5.81
N ARG A 23 -6.85 25.62 7.08
CA ARG A 23 -6.57 26.98 7.54
C ARG A 23 -5.10 27.16 7.93
N VAL A 24 -4.45 26.08 8.34
CA VAL A 24 -3.03 26.07 8.76
C VAL A 24 -2.30 24.99 7.96
N CYS A 25 -1.13 25.34 7.44
CA CYS A 25 -0.22 24.41 6.79
C CYS A 25 1.17 24.51 7.44
N PHE A 26 1.72 23.37 7.84
CA PHE A 26 3.10 23.23 8.24
C PHE A 26 3.90 22.68 7.05
N ALA A 27 4.95 23.35 6.67
CA ALA A 27 5.83 22.92 5.58
C ALA A 27 7.29 23.01 6.03
N SER A 28 8.15 22.14 5.50
CA SER A 28 9.59 22.34 5.66
C SER A 28 10.03 23.64 4.98
N SER A 29 11.16 24.19 5.40
CA SER A 29 11.66 25.46 4.88
C SER A 29 11.86 25.42 3.35
N GLU A 30 12.30 24.27 2.83
CA GLU A 30 12.58 24.06 1.40
C GLU A 30 11.29 24.08 0.54
N LEU A 31 10.16 23.61 1.10
CA LEU A 31 8.89 23.50 0.39
C LEU A 31 8.00 24.74 0.56
N ARG A 32 8.33 25.60 1.54
CA ARG A 32 7.47 26.71 1.95
C ARG A 32 7.11 27.64 0.79
N ASP A 33 8.09 28.04 0.01
CA ASP A 33 7.89 29.04 -1.05
C ASP A 33 7.10 28.44 -2.23
N GLU A 34 7.30 27.18 -2.55
CA GLU A 34 6.49 26.46 -3.55
C GLU A 34 5.03 26.33 -3.09
N VAL A 35 4.81 25.96 -1.82
CA VAL A 35 3.46 25.90 -1.24
C VAL A 35 2.82 27.28 -1.23
N ALA A 36 3.56 28.34 -0.84
CA ALA A 36 3.07 29.72 -0.81
C ALA A 36 2.60 30.19 -2.19
N ALA A 37 3.34 29.87 -3.25
CA ALA A 37 3.00 30.25 -4.62
C ALA A 37 1.66 29.65 -5.13
N HIS A 38 1.18 28.59 -4.49
CA HIS A 38 -0.05 27.89 -4.88
C HIS A 38 -1.10 27.84 -3.75
N ALA A 39 -0.84 28.50 -2.62
CA ALA A 39 -1.73 28.50 -1.47
C ALA A 39 -3.07 29.21 -1.80
N PRO A 40 -4.20 28.63 -1.40
CA PRO A 40 -5.49 29.30 -1.58
C PRO A 40 -5.62 30.49 -0.61
N ALA A 41 -6.44 31.48 -0.98
CA ALA A 41 -6.71 32.64 -0.12
C ALA A 41 -7.36 32.28 1.24
N THR A 42 -7.89 31.07 1.38
CA THR A 42 -8.47 30.56 2.62
C THR A 42 -7.43 30.02 3.62
N LEU A 43 -6.17 29.86 3.20
CA LEU A 43 -5.10 29.45 4.09
C LEU A 43 -4.69 30.65 4.95
N GLU A 44 -4.91 30.58 6.26
CA GLU A 44 -4.62 31.66 7.19
C GLU A 44 -3.15 31.70 7.63
N TYR A 45 -2.55 30.51 7.80
CA TYR A 45 -1.18 30.36 8.28
C TYR A 45 -0.42 29.32 7.47
N LEU A 46 0.72 29.76 6.91
CA LEU A 46 1.73 28.87 6.35
C LEU A 46 2.99 28.95 7.23
N ILE A 47 3.21 27.94 8.04
CA ILE A 47 4.24 27.91 9.08
C ILE A 47 5.41 27.06 8.59
N ALA A 48 6.59 27.68 8.46
CA ALA A 48 7.82 26.95 8.19
C ALA A 48 8.30 26.22 9.44
N ILE A 49 8.48 24.91 9.32
CA ILE A 49 9.02 24.06 10.41
C ILE A 49 10.44 24.55 10.75
N GLY A 50 10.71 24.73 12.04
CA GLY A 50 11.98 25.31 12.52
C GLY A 50 12.07 26.83 12.48
N GLY A 51 11.13 27.52 11.79
CA GLY A 51 11.10 28.97 11.72
C GLY A 51 10.57 29.67 13.00
N PRO A 52 10.62 31.02 13.07
CA PRO A 52 10.22 31.75 14.27
C PRO A 52 8.76 31.50 14.69
N GLN A 53 7.82 31.44 13.75
CA GLN A 53 6.41 31.12 14.04
C GLN A 53 6.23 29.71 14.61
N TYR A 54 7.01 28.74 14.09
CA TYR A 54 7.00 27.37 14.59
C TYR A 54 7.55 27.31 16.02
N GLN A 55 8.67 28.02 16.30
CA GLN A 55 9.26 28.08 17.63
C GLN A 55 8.33 28.75 18.66
N ALA A 56 7.57 29.76 18.25
CA ALA A 56 6.60 30.45 19.09
C ALA A 56 5.48 29.51 19.60
N LEU A 57 5.16 28.44 18.88
CA LEU A 57 4.17 27.46 19.33
C LEU A 57 4.58 26.72 20.60
N PHE A 58 5.88 26.54 20.82
CA PHE A 58 6.42 25.84 22.00
C PHE A 58 6.53 26.71 23.24
N THR A 59 6.38 28.02 23.09
CA THR A 59 6.39 29.00 24.19
C THR A 59 5.00 29.47 24.59
N ALA A 60 3.97 29.08 23.84
CA ALA A 60 2.58 29.39 24.15
C ALA A 60 2.07 28.51 25.31
N ASP A 61 1.13 29.05 26.08
CA ASP A 61 0.46 28.29 27.11
C ASP A 61 -0.31 27.09 26.51
N PRO A 62 -0.25 25.91 27.14
CA PRO A 62 -1.01 24.76 26.67
C PRO A 62 -2.52 25.02 26.70
N ILE A 63 -3.21 24.67 25.63
CA ILE A 63 -4.67 24.70 25.59
C ILE A 63 -5.24 23.33 25.99
N ALA A 64 -6.48 23.33 26.50
CA ALA A 64 -7.19 22.10 26.79
C ALA A 64 -7.39 21.24 25.53
N VAL A 65 -7.29 19.93 25.69
CA VAL A 65 -7.58 18.99 24.61
C VAL A 65 -9.06 19.14 24.22
N HIS A 66 -9.32 19.35 22.93
CA HIS A 66 -10.69 19.42 22.42
C HIS A 66 -11.36 18.04 22.55
N PRO A 67 -12.54 17.91 23.17
CA PRO A 67 -13.24 16.65 23.26
C PRO A 67 -13.70 16.20 21.87
N CYS A 68 -13.43 14.95 21.52
CA CYS A 68 -13.82 14.34 20.25
C CYS A 68 -14.63 13.06 20.49
N LEU A 69 -15.59 12.81 19.63
CA LEU A 69 -16.32 11.55 19.57
C LEU A 69 -15.66 10.60 18.57
N GLY A 70 -15.87 9.29 18.75
CA GLY A 70 -15.30 8.29 17.84
C GLY A 70 -15.71 8.47 16.38
N GLY A 71 -16.88 9.03 16.11
CA GLY A 71 -17.38 9.31 14.76
C GLY A 71 -16.85 10.60 14.13
N ASP A 72 -16.17 11.48 14.91
CA ASP A 72 -15.68 12.74 14.39
C ASP A 72 -14.54 12.50 13.38
N LEU A 73 -14.44 13.39 12.39
CA LEU A 73 -13.40 13.37 11.39
C LEU A 73 -12.03 13.64 12.02
N ALA A 74 -11.12 12.69 11.91
CA ALA A 74 -9.75 12.82 12.41
C ALA A 74 -8.74 13.12 11.29
N TRP A 75 -8.91 12.48 10.14
CA TRP A 75 -7.92 12.51 9.06
C TRP A 75 -8.61 12.51 7.68
N LEU A 76 -8.21 13.44 6.81
CA LEU A 76 -8.49 13.36 5.38
C LEU A 76 -7.30 12.72 4.69
N PHE A 77 -7.51 11.52 4.19
CA PHE A 77 -6.48 10.78 3.47
C PHE A 77 -6.70 10.92 1.97
N TYR A 78 -5.82 11.66 1.30
CA TYR A 78 -5.95 11.87 -0.15
C TYR A 78 -5.37 10.70 -0.92
N THR A 79 -6.24 10.05 -1.71
CA THR A 79 -5.88 8.95 -2.62
C THR A 79 -5.89 9.44 -4.06
N SER A 80 -5.03 8.85 -4.91
CA SER A 80 -5.04 9.13 -6.36
C SER A 80 -6.34 8.59 -6.95
N GLY A 81 -7.27 9.49 -7.27
CA GLY A 81 -8.53 9.12 -7.89
C GLY A 81 -8.34 8.64 -9.33
N THR A 82 -9.19 7.71 -9.78
CA THR A 82 -9.25 7.23 -11.18
C THR A 82 -9.65 8.32 -12.17
N THR A 83 -10.20 9.45 -11.70
CA THR A 83 -10.71 10.59 -12.47
C THR A 83 -9.74 11.76 -12.59
N GLY A 84 -8.47 11.57 -12.23
CA GLY A 84 -7.41 12.57 -12.39
C GLY A 84 -7.21 13.55 -11.22
N ARG A 85 -8.18 13.74 -10.32
CA ARG A 85 -8.00 14.56 -9.11
C ARG A 85 -8.04 13.70 -7.85
N PRO A 86 -7.14 13.93 -6.87
CA PRO A 86 -7.14 13.21 -5.61
C PRO A 86 -8.47 13.37 -4.85
N LYS A 87 -8.96 12.27 -4.28
CA LYS A 87 -10.15 12.25 -3.40
C LYS A 87 -9.69 12.15 -1.94
N GLY A 88 -10.32 12.91 -1.04
CA GLY A 88 -10.03 12.86 0.39
C GLY A 88 -10.94 11.85 1.10
N ALA A 89 -10.45 10.67 1.43
CA ALA A 89 -11.16 9.70 2.26
C ALA A 89 -11.26 10.23 3.70
N MET A 90 -12.47 10.27 4.25
CA MET A 90 -12.77 10.74 5.60
C MET A 90 -12.57 9.61 6.61
N LEU A 91 -11.48 9.64 7.35
CA LEU A 91 -11.18 8.68 8.42
C LEU A 91 -11.57 9.26 9.77
N SER A 92 -12.47 8.58 10.47
CA SER A 92 -12.91 8.97 11.81
C SER A 92 -11.87 8.58 12.87
N HIS A 93 -11.98 9.16 14.08
CA HIS A 93 -11.19 8.71 15.23
C HIS A 93 -11.39 7.23 15.52
N ARG A 94 -12.62 6.72 15.38
CA ARG A 94 -12.91 5.28 15.55
C ARG A 94 -12.19 4.44 14.52
N ALA A 95 -12.24 4.81 13.24
CA ALA A 95 -11.58 4.05 12.16
C ALA A 95 -10.08 3.92 12.40
N LEU A 96 -9.42 5.03 12.77
CA LEU A 96 -7.99 5.05 13.04
C LEU A 96 -7.61 4.28 14.33
N ALA A 97 -8.42 4.38 15.38
CA ALA A 97 -8.22 3.62 16.62
C ALA A 97 -8.37 2.11 16.38
N THR A 98 -9.43 1.70 15.65
CA THR A 98 -9.68 0.29 15.32
C THR A 98 -8.53 -0.28 14.47
N ALA A 99 -8.07 0.44 13.45
CA ALA A 99 -6.92 0.03 12.65
C ALA A 99 -5.64 -0.11 13.50
N SER A 100 -5.43 0.80 14.45
CA SER A 100 -4.29 0.74 15.38
C SER A 100 -4.35 -0.46 16.33
N TYR A 101 -5.54 -0.80 16.83
CA TYR A 101 -5.72 -2.00 17.67
C TYR A 101 -5.57 -3.28 16.86
N ALA A 102 -6.11 -3.34 15.64
CA ALA A 102 -5.95 -4.48 14.74
C ALA A 102 -4.46 -4.73 14.42
N LEU A 103 -3.70 -3.68 14.11
CA LEU A 103 -2.26 -3.78 13.92
C LEU A 103 -1.57 -4.39 15.15
N ALA A 104 -1.80 -3.82 16.33
CA ALA A 104 -1.14 -4.25 17.56
C ALA A 104 -1.58 -5.65 18.03
N GLY A 105 -2.79 -6.06 17.68
CA GLY A 105 -3.34 -7.37 18.07
C GLY A 105 -2.99 -8.52 17.12
N GLU A 106 -2.92 -8.25 15.83
CA GLU A 106 -2.86 -9.31 14.82
C GLU A 106 -1.59 -9.29 13.96
N VAL A 107 -0.89 -8.15 13.86
CA VAL A 107 0.28 -8.02 12.99
C VAL A 107 1.56 -7.89 13.80
N ASP A 108 1.61 -6.89 14.68
CA ASP A 108 2.83 -6.52 15.39
C ASP A 108 2.53 -6.01 16.81
N PRO A 109 2.54 -6.86 17.84
CA PRO A 109 2.33 -6.46 19.22
C PRO A 109 3.40 -5.43 19.65
N ILE A 110 3.01 -4.19 19.94
CA ILE A 110 3.92 -3.09 20.24
C ILE A 110 4.11 -2.94 21.75
N ALA A 111 5.36 -2.84 22.20
CA ALA A 111 5.73 -2.57 23.58
C ALA A 111 6.41 -1.18 23.73
N PRO A 112 6.43 -0.59 24.94
CA PRO A 112 7.17 0.63 25.19
C PRO A 112 8.64 0.53 24.77
N GLY A 113 9.12 1.54 24.05
CA GLY A 113 10.49 1.58 23.54
C GLY A 113 10.71 0.79 22.23
N ASP A 114 9.69 0.14 21.67
CA ASP A 114 9.77 -0.38 20.30
C ASP A 114 9.89 0.77 19.30
N VAL A 115 10.58 0.51 18.21
CA VAL A 115 10.93 1.54 17.22
C VAL A 115 10.08 1.38 15.97
N LEU A 116 9.55 2.49 15.47
CA LEU A 116 8.96 2.60 14.13
C LEU A 116 9.89 3.41 13.24
N LEU A 117 10.48 2.77 12.24
CA LEU A 117 11.28 3.43 11.22
C LEU A 117 10.39 3.86 10.04
N HIS A 118 10.37 5.17 9.77
CA HIS A 118 9.61 5.76 8.68
C HIS A 118 10.39 5.74 7.35
N ALA A 119 10.69 4.54 6.85
CA ALA A 119 11.37 4.37 5.57
C ALA A 119 10.45 4.71 4.37
N ALA A 120 9.15 4.55 4.51
CA ALA A 120 8.14 4.97 3.56
C ALA A 120 7.53 6.34 3.96
N PRO A 121 6.88 7.08 3.02
CA PRO A 121 6.31 8.38 3.32
C PRO A 121 5.30 8.36 4.48
N ILE A 122 5.49 9.27 5.45
CA ILE A 122 4.58 9.42 6.61
C ILE A 122 3.18 9.86 6.17
N SER A 123 3.06 10.56 5.04
CA SER A 123 1.76 10.95 4.46
C SER A 123 0.92 9.77 3.96
N HIS A 124 1.47 8.55 3.95
CA HIS A 124 0.84 7.31 3.46
C HIS A 124 0.98 6.16 4.45
N GLY A 125 1.32 4.95 3.96
CA GLY A 125 1.37 3.73 4.73
C GLY A 125 2.11 3.84 6.06
N SER A 126 3.33 4.43 6.06
CA SER A 126 4.13 4.53 7.27
C SER A 126 3.48 5.39 8.37
N GLY A 127 2.79 6.48 8.00
CA GLY A 127 2.13 7.37 8.97
C GLY A 127 0.90 6.73 9.64
N LEU A 128 0.24 5.81 8.97
CA LEU A 128 -0.92 5.10 9.56
C LEU A 128 -0.50 4.19 10.73
N TYR A 129 0.75 3.69 10.74
CA TYR A 129 1.31 2.91 11.87
C TYR A 129 1.76 3.76 13.05
N MET A 130 1.93 5.07 12.84
CA MET A 130 2.41 6.00 13.85
C MET A 130 1.55 5.99 15.11
N MET A 131 0.22 5.99 14.95
CA MET A 131 -0.69 6.12 16.10
C MET A 131 -0.61 4.94 17.06
N ALA A 132 -0.47 3.72 16.56
CA ALA A 132 -0.30 2.53 17.40
C ALA A 132 1.00 2.61 18.23
N HIS A 133 2.09 3.10 17.63
CA HIS A 133 3.38 3.26 18.32
C HIS A 133 3.34 4.40 19.33
N VAL A 134 2.74 5.55 18.98
CA VAL A 134 2.56 6.66 19.94
C VAL A 134 1.74 6.22 21.16
N ALA A 135 0.65 5.49 20.94
CA ALA A 135 -0.20 4.98 22.01
C ALA A 135 0.53 3.99 22.97
N ARG A 136 1.62 3.40 22.50
CA ARG A 136 2.45 2.45 23.26
C ARG A 136 3.80 3.02 23.67
N LEU A 137 4.01 4.34 23.61
CA LEU A 137 5.27 5.00 23.93
C LEU A 137 6.45 4.46 23.08
N GLY A 138 6.18 4.19 21.80
CA GLY A 138 7.20 3.79 20.83
C GLY A 138 8.08 4.97 20.40
N ILE A 139 9.26 4.65 19.89
CA ILE A 139 10.23 5.59 19.34
C ILE A 139 9.99 5.71 17.84
N HIS A 140 10.01 6.93 17.31
CA HIS A 140 9.88 7.19 15.88
C HIS A 140 11.22 7.62 15.31
N VAL A 141 11.70 6.90 14.28
CA VAL A 141 12.95 7.20 13.57
C VAL A 141 12.62 7.59 12.14
N VAL A 142 13.12 8.76 11.72
CA VAL A 142 12.95 9.29 10.38
C VAL A 142 14.32 9.35 9.71
N PRO A 143 14.50 8.77 8.51
CA PRO A 143 15.75 8.84 7.76
C PRO A 143 16.13 10.29 7.42
N GLU A 144 17.42 10.62 7.47
CA GLU A 144 17.93 11.96 7.14
C GLU A 144 17.82 12.29 5.65
N SER A 145 17.91 11.27 4.78
CA SER A 145 17.87 11.40 3.33
C SER A 145 16.54 11.94 2.78
N SER A 146 15.48 12.06 3.61
CA SER A 146 14.13 12.48 3.20
C SER A 146 13.50 11.61 2.10
N SER A 147 14.14 10.50 1.73
CA SER A 147 13.72 9.56 0.71
C SER A 147 14.15 8.14 1.10
N PHE A 148 13.60 7.14 0.38
CA PHE A 148 14.05 5.77 0.61
C PHE A 148 15.45 5.55 0.02
N ASP A 149 16.42 5.37 0.90
CA ASP A 149 17.76 4.85 0.60
C ASP A 149 17.97 3.53 1.33
N ALA A 150 18.26 2.45 0.59
CA ALA A 150 18.33 1.11 1.15
C ALA A 150 19.51 0.95 2.13
N ALA A 151 20.66 1.59 1.82
CA ALA A 151 21.83 1.49 2.68
C ALA A 151 21.63 2.26 3.99
N GLU A 152 20.98 3.44 3.95
CA GLU A 152 20.61 4.19 5.14
C GLU A 152 19.61 3.41 6.00
N VAL A 153 18.56 2.84 5.39
CA VAL A 153 17.56 2.04 6.10
C VAL A 153 18.21 0.85 6.80
N LEU A 154 19.13 0.12 6.14
CA LEU A 154 19.83 -1.01 6.76
C LEU A 154 20.71 -0.55 7.92
N ARG A 155 21.42 0.58 7.81
CA ARG A 155 22.19 1.17 8.93
C ARG A 155 21.27 1.57 10.09
N LEU A 156 20.10 2.12 9.81
CA LEU A 156 19.14 2.51 10.86
C LEU A 156 18.53 1.27 11.53
N LEU A 157 18.22 0.21 10.77
CA LEU A 157 17.77 -1.07 11.34
C LEU A 157 18.82 -1.68 12.26
N ASP A 158 20.11 -1.53 11.93
CA ASP A 158 21.21 -2.00 12.76
C ASP A 158 21.39 -1.15 14.03
N ALA A 159 21.26 0.18 13.89
CA ALA A 159 21.43 1.12 15.00
C ALA A 159 20.29 1.10 16.03
N TRP A 160 19.08 0.71 15.61
CA TRP A 160 17.87 0.74 16.42
C TRP A 160 17.28 -0.67 16.59
N PRO A 161 17.62 -1.41 17.65
CA PRO A 161 17.02 -2.72 17.92
C PRO A 161 15.51 -2.64 18.12
N ARG A 162 14.81 -3.74 17.83
CA ARG A 162 13.35 -3.87 17.97
C ARG A 162 12.60 -2.92 17.02
N THR A 163 13.15 -2.70 15.82
CA THR A 163 12.57 -1.83 14.83
C THR A 163 11.53 -2.56 13.97
N SER A 164 10.37 -1.93 13.86
CA SER A 164 9.35 -2.26 12.87
C SER A 164 9.29 -1.16 11.80
N MET A 165 8.93 -1.52 10.58
CA MET A 165 8.70 -0.56 9.51
C MET A 165 7.67 -1.06 8.49
N PHE A 166 7.02 -0.12 7.82
CA PHE A 166 6.26 -0.41 6.60
C PHE A 166 7.16 -0.25 5.37
N ALA A 167 7.05 -1.19 4.44
CA ALA A 167 7.76 -1.14 3.17
C ALA A 167 6.87 -1.60 2.01
N ALA A 168 6.86 -0.85 0.92
CA ALA A 168 6.30 -1.36 -0.32
C ALA A 168 7.17 -2.51 -0.87
N PRO A 169 6.62 -3.46 -1.66
CA PRO A 169 7.38 -4.57 -2.24
C PRO A 169 8.66 -4.15 -2.95
N THR A 170 8.61 -3.06 -3.71
CA THR A 170 9.79 -2.50 -4.39
C THR A 170 10.87 -2.01 -3.42
N MET A 171 10.48 -1.52 -2.24
CA MET A 171 11.44 -1.14 -1.20
C MET A 171 12.08 -2.40 -0.58
N VAL A 172 11.28 -3.43 -0.30
CA VAL A 172 11.79 -4.74 0.18
C VAL A 172 12.79 -5.32 -0.80
N LYS A 173 12.47 -5.33 -2.10
CA LYS A 173 13.39 -5.79 -3.15
C LYS A 173 14.71 -5.01 -3.13
N ARG A 174 14.67 -3.69 -3.06
CA ARG A 174 15.87 -2.85 -2.96
C ARG A 174 16.69 -3.11 -1.69
N LEU A 175 16.05 -3.43 -0.56
CA LEU A 175 16.75 -3.86 0.64
C LEU A 175 17.45 -5.20 0.42
N VAL A 176 16.78 -6.16 -0.26
CA VAL A 176 17.35 -7.47 -0.59
C VAL A 176 18.55 -7.35 -1.54
N GLU A 177 18.51 -6.44 -2.50
CA GLU A 177 19.58 -6.22 -3.50
C GLU A 177 20.74 -5.35 -2.97
N CYS A 178 20.56 -4.64 -1.84
CA CYS A 178 21.57 -3.76 -1.28
C CYS A 178 22.71 -4.56 -0.63
N ASN A 179 23.96 -4.19 -0.90
CA ASN A 179 25.14 -4.85 -0.32
C ASN A 179 25.44 -4.45 1.13
N ALA A 180 24.75 -3.44 1.68
CA ALA A 180 24.93 -3.09 3.09
C ALA A 180 24.38 -4.21 3.98
N GLU A 181 25.04 -4.43 5.09
CA GLU A 181 24.65 -5.43 6.09
C GLU A 181 23.88 -4.77 7.23
N CYS A 182 23.04 -5.54 7.90
CA CYS A 182 22.46 -5.23 9.19
C CYS A 182 22.27 -6.52 9.97
N ASN A 183 22.19 -6.42 11.31
CA ASN A 183 21.82 -7.55 12.13
C ASN A 183 20.32 -7.82 12.02
N PRO A 184 19.88 -8.95 11.41
CA PRO A 184 18.45 -9.25 11.30
C PRO A 184 17.74 -9.36 12.65
N ASP A 185 18.43 -9.66 13.73
CA ASP A 185 17.84 -9.78 15.07
C ASP A 185 17.41 -8.43 15.66
N HIS A 186 17.90 -7.32 15.12
CA HIS A 186 17.41 -5.99 15.43
C HIS A 186 16.08 -5.66 14.77
N ILE A 187 15.74 -6.38 13.68
CA ILE A 187 14.50 -6.22 12.97
C ILE A 187 13.39 -6.97 13.71
N ARG A 188 12.38 -6.25 14.16
CA ARG A 188 11.20 -6.83 14.77
C ARG A 188 10.18 -7.27 13.72
N THR A 189 9.78 -6.33 12.85
CA THR A 189 8.81 -6.62 11.78
C THR A 189 8.99 -5.68 10.60
N ILE A 190 9.12 -6.26 9.42
CA ILE A 190 8.93 -5.56 8.16
C ILE A 190 7.53 -5.90 7.66
N ILE A 191 6.65 -4.90 7.63
CA ILE A 191 5.28 -5.06 7.16
C ILE A 191 5.24 -4.63 5.70
N TRP A 192 5.01 -5.57 4.78
CA TRP A 192 4.84 -5.20 3.39
C TRP A 192 3.37 -5.08 2.99
N GLY A 193 3.12 -4.18 2.06
CA GLY A 193 1.78 -3.93 1.56
C GLY A 193 1.75 -2.80 0.54
N GLY A 194 0.54 -2.44 0.13
CA GLY A 194 0.34 -1.32 -0.78
C GLY A 194 0.54 -1.66 -2.26
N ALA A 195 1.12 -2.81 -2.59
CA ALA A 195 1.26 -3.38 -3.94
C ALA A 195 1.38 -4.90 -3.83
N PRO A 196 1.25 -5.65 -4.94
CA PRO A 196 1.51 -7.08 -4.95
C PRO A 196 2.96 -7.40 -4.53
N MET A 197 3.11 -8.38 -3.61
CA MET A 197 4.40 -8.99 -3.30
C MET A 197 4.49 -10.30 -4.08
N TYR A 198 5.42 -10.40 -5.00
CA TYR A 198 5.64 -11.64 -5.76
C TYR A 198 6.33 -12.69 -4.89
N VAL A 199 5.97 -13.95 -5.11
CA VAL A 199 6.49 -15.08 -4.32
C VAL A 199 8.01 -15.15 -4.38
N ALA A 200 8.60 -14.90 -5.54
CA ALA A 200 10.07 -14.90 -5.71
C ALA A 200 10.74 -13.83 -4.83
N ASP A 201 10.23 -12.60 -4.85
CA ASP A 201 10.76 -11.50 -4.05
C ASP A 201 10.53 -11.74 -2.54
N ALA A 202 9.37 -12.29 -2.16
CA ALA A 202 9.08 -12.66 -0.78
C ALA A 202 10.05 -13.73 -0.24
N ARG A 203 10.33 -14.78 -1.04
CA ARG A 203 11.33 -15.80 -0.69
C ARG A 203 12.71 -15.20 -0.48
N ALA A 204 13.19 -14.40 -1.41
CA ALA A 204 14.49 -13.73 -1.31
C ALA A 204 14.59 -12.84 -0.06
N ALA A 205 13.50 -12.14 0.29
CA ALA A 205 13.45 -11.32 1.50
C ALA A 205 13.54 -12.17 2.77
N ILE A 206 12.78 -13.27 2.84
CA ILE A 206 12.79 -14.19 3.99
C ILE A 206 14.16 -14.90 4.10
N ASP A 207 14.80 -15.23 2.99
CA ASP A 207 16.14 -15.84 2.99
C ASP A 207 17.20 -14.89 3.54
N ARG A 208 17.10 -13.58 3.24
CA ARG A 208 18.04 -12.57 3.71
C ARG A 208 17.82 -12.15 5.16
N PHE A 209 16.58 -11.87 5.54
CA PHE A 209 16.26 -11.25 6.83
C PHE A 209 15.60 -12.19 7.84
N GLY A 210 15.36 -13.45 7.47
CA GLY A 210 14.67 -14.41 8.31
C GLY A 210 13.16 -14.16 8.44
N PRO A 211 12.49 -14.76 9.45
CA PRO A 211 11.04 -14.73 9.63
C PRO A 211 10.56 -13.40 10.28
N ARG A 212 10.89 -12.27 9.67
CA ARG A 212 10.63 -10.92 10.19
C ARG A 212 9.49 -10.21 9.47
N PHE A 213 8.75 -10.90 8.59
CA PHE A 213 7.80 -10.28 7.70
C PHE A 213 6.35 -10.54 8.10
N ALA A 214 5.51 -9.54 7.94
CA ALA A 214 4.07 -9.65 7.90
C ALA A 214 3.55 -8.97 6.64
N GLN A 215 2.44 -9.44 6.10
CA GLN A 215 1.78 -8.80 4.98
C GLN A 215 0.46 -8.19 5.41
N ILE A 216 0.13 -7.03 4.83
CA ILE A 216 -1.19 -6.44 4.93
C ILE A 216 -1.75 -6.08 3.55
N TYR A 217 -3.05 -6.17 3.44
CA TYR A 217 -3.81 -5.56 2.36
C TYR A 217 -4.81 -4.57 2.95
N GLY A 218 -4.86 -3.39 2.34
CA GLY A 218 -5.76 -2.31 2.68
C GLY A 218 -5.62 -1.17 1.69
N GLN A 219 -6.47 -0.17 1.86
CA GLN A 219 -6.54 1.02 1.00
C GLN A 219 -6.57 2.28 1.87
N GLY A 220 -6.60 3.47 1.26
CA GLY A 220 -6.82 4.71 1.99
C GLY A 220 -8.21 4.79 2.61
N GLU A 221 -9.18 4.15 1.97
CA GLU A 221 -10.59 4.02 2.35
C GLU A 221 -10.83 2.99 3.47
N SER A 222 -9.90 2.04 3.64
CA SER A 222 -9.81 1.10 4.76
C SER A 222 -8.33 1.02 5.16
N PRO A 223 -7.87 1.90 6.07
CA PRO A 223 -6.45 2.15 6.28
C PRO A 223 -5.73 0.88 6.75
N MET A 224 -5.03 0.22 5.83
CA MET A 224 -4.18 -0.97 6.04
C MET A 224 -4.90 -2.21 6.58
N THR A 225 -6.23 -2.20 6.71
CA THR A 225 -6.94 -3.16 7.56
C THR A 225 -8.08 -3.81 6.78
N ILE A 226 -7.75 -4.62 5.77
CA ILE A 226 -8.70 -5.53 5.09
C ILE A 226 -8.30 -6.96 5.39
N THR A 227 -7.10 -7.41 4.97
CA THR A 227 -6.56 -8.73 5.28
C THR A 227 -5.12 -8.67 5.73
N THR A 228 -4.65 -9.71 6.44
CA THR A 228 -3.27 -9.86 6.87
C THR A 228 -2.79 -11.31 6.72
N LEU A 229 -1.51 -11.47 6.41
CA LEU A 229 -0.78 -12.72 6.54
C LEU A 229 0.27 -12.53 7.63
N SER A 230 0.14 -13.29 8.70
CA SER A 230 0.94 -13.13 9.92
C SER A 230 2.40 -13.55 9.72
N LYS A 231 3.28 -13.06 10.60
CA LYS A 231 4.68 -13.50 10.65
C LYS A 231 4.82 -15.03 10.80
N GLN A 232 3.95 -15.63 11.59
CA GLN A 232 3.98 -17.07 11.82
C GLN A 232 3.65 -17.84 10.54
N GLU A 233 2.62 -17.43 9.81
CA GLU A 233 2.23 -18.07 8.54
C GLU A 233 3.28 -17.89 7.46
N ILE A 234 3.96 -16.74 7.42
CA ILE A 234 5.08 -16.48 6.49
C ILE A 234 6.31 -17.32 6.85
N ALA A 235 6.57 -17.51 8.14
CA ALA A 235 7.70 -18.27 8.65
C ALA A 235 7.54 -19.80 8.52
N ASP A 236 6.32 -20.32 8.43
CA ASP A 236 5.98 -21.75 8.44
C ASP A 236 6.24 -22.42 7.08
N ARG A 237 7.53 -22.48 6.71
CA ARG A 237 8.00 -23.01 5.41
C ARG A 237 7.68 -24.48 5.18
N ASP A 238 7.48 -25.26 6.25
CA ASP A 238 7.18 -26.67 6.20
C ASP A 238 5.69 -26.96 5.92
N HIS A 239 4.84 -25.93 5.97
CA HIS A 239 3.43 -26.08 5.68
C HIS A 239 3.21 -26.46 4.21
N PRO A 240 2.44 -27.52 3.88
CA PRO A 240 2.26 -28.00 2.51
C PRO A 240 1.71 -26.95 1.54
N ARG A 241 0.98 -25.95 2.06
CA ARG A 241 0.43 -24.84 1.28
C ARG A 241 1.18 -23.51 1.53
N TRP A 242 2.43 -23.56 1.94
CA TRP A 242 3.18 -22.35 2.27
C TRP A 242 3.29 -21.36 1.11
N VAL A 243 3.58 -21.88 -0.10
CA VAL A 243 3.71 -21.07 -1.31
C VAL A 243 2.40 -20.40 -1.69
N GLU A 244 1.27 -21.12 -1.59
CA GLU A 244 -0.06 -20.56 -1.84
C GLU A 244 -0.42 -19.46 -0.82
N ARG A 245 -0.10 -19.67 0.47
CA ARG A 245 -0.28 -18.65 1.50
C ARG A 245 0.57 -17.42 1.22
N LEU A 246 1.82 -17.61 0.85
CA LEU A 246 2.75 -16.52 0.53
C LEU A 246 2.29 -15.71 -0.69
N ALA A 247 1.62 -16.34 -1.66
CA ALA A 247 1.00 -15.69 -2.82
C ALA A 247 -0.31 -14.95 -2.48
N SER A 248 -0.91 -15.23 -1.31
CA SER A 248 -2.17 -14.62 -0.89
C SER A 248 -1.96 -13.27 -0.21
N ALA A 249 -3.03 -12.48 -0.09
CA ALA A 249 -3.09 -11.30 0.77
C ALA A 249 -3.43 -11.65 2.23
N GLY A 250 -3.50 -12.93 2.58
CA GLY A 250 -3.84 -13.41 3.91
C GLY A 250 -5.34 -13.53 4.16
N ARG A 251 -5.75 -13.43 5.43
CA ARG A 251 -7.14 -13.57 5.89
C ARG A 251 -7.67 -12.25 6.43
N PRO A 252 -9.01 -12.04 6.44
CA PRO A 252 -9.62 -10.86 7.03
C PRO A 252 -9.13 -10.59 8.46
N PHE A 253 -8.90 -9.32 8.79
CA PHE A 253 -8.75 -8.92 10.19
C PHE A 253 -10.02 -9.19 10.97
N ALA A 254 -9.92 -9.49 12.26
CA ALA A 254 -11.06 -9.79 13.12
C ALA A 254 -12.10 -8.64 13.22
N CYS A 255 -11.67 -7.40 12.96
CA CYS A 255 -12.53 -6.22 13.00
C CYS A 255 -13.21 -5.88 11.66
N VAL A 256 -13.04 -6.70 10.60
CA VAL A 256 -13.54 -6.44 9.25
C VAL A 256 -14.23 -7.67 8.69
N GLU A 257 -15.42 -7.50 8.14
CA GLU A 257 -16.04 -8.50 7.28
C GLU A 257 -15.53 -8.28 5.85
N VAL A 258 -15.11 -9.35 5.18
CA VAL A 258 -14.59 -9.30 3.80
C VAL A 258 -15.21 -10.43 2.99
N MET A 259 -15.60 -10.13 1.76
CA MET A 259 -16.07 -11.15 0.80
C MET A 259 -15.56 -10.83 -0.61
N ALA A 260 -15.46 -11.84 -1.45
CA ALA A 260 -15.48 -11.68 -2.89
C ALA A 260 -16.94 -11.74 -3.35
N ALA A 261 -17.39 -10.81 -4.19
CA ALA A 261 -18.78 -10.69 -4.60
C ALA A 261 -18.94 -10.67 -6.12
N ASP A 262 -20.07 -11.19 -6.58
CA ASP A 262 -20.51 -11.08 -7.97
C ASP A 262 -21.02 -9.66 -8.30
N THR A 263 -21.52 -9.45 -9.51
CA THR A 263 -22.06 -8.17 -9.98
C THR A 263 -23.32 -7.71 -9.26
N ASP A 264 -24.00 -8.61 -8.53
CA ASP A 264 -25.20 -8.34 -7.73
C ASP A 264 -24.88 -8.18 -6.23
N ASP A 265 -23.58 -8.00 -5.90
CA ASP A 265 -23.05 -7.90 -4.53
C ASP A 265 -23.34 -9.16 -3.66
N ARG A 266 -23.51 -10.34 -4.29
CA ARG A 266 -23.69 -11.61 -3.58
C ARG A 266 -22.35 -12.30 -3.36
N PRO A 267 -22.14 -12.96 -2.21
CA PRO A 267 -20.89 -13.67 -1.94
C PRO A 267 -20.58 -14.73 -3.01
N SER A 268 -19.41 -14.68 -3.60
CA SER A 268 -18.90 -15.71 -4.51
C SER A 268 -18.49 -16.95 -3.72
N PRO A 269 -18.76 -18.17 -4.21
CA PRO A 269 -18.26 -19.41 -3.59
C PRO A 269 -16.72 -19.44 -3.54
N PRO A 270 -16.13 -20.18 -2.58
CA PRO A 270 -14.68 -20.36 -2.52
C PRO A 270 -14.10 -20.88 -3.84
N GLY A 271 -13.09 -20.22 -4.36
CA GLY A 271 -12.45 -20.51 -5.65
C GLY A 271 -12.99 -19.68 -6.80
N GLU A 272 -14.13 -19.03 -6.66
CA GLU A 272 -14.67 -18.12 -7.67
C GLU A 272 -14.16 -16.69 -7.47
N THR A 273 -14.01 -15.98 -8.57
CA THR A 273 -13.48 -14.62 -8.58
C THR A 273 -14.62 -13.63 -8.46
N GLY A 274 -14.41 -12.59 -7.63
CA GLY A 274 -15.35 -11.49 -7.48
C GLY A 274 -14.66 -10.19 -7.05
N GLU A 275 -15.40 -9.08 -7.02
CA GLU A 275 -14.91 -7.85 -6.41
C GLU A 275 -14.74 -8.05 -4.91
N VAL A 276 -13.65 -7.55 -4.34
CA VAL A 276 -13.42 -7.60 -2.89
C VAL A 276 -14.23 -6.49 -2.24
N LEU A 277 -15.20 -6.88 -1.42
CA LEU A 277 -16.01 -5.98 -0.61
C LEU A 277 -15.62 -6.11 0.85
N CYS A 278 -15.60 -4.99 1.59
CA CYS A 278 -15.34 -5.03 3.02
C CYS A 278 -16.20 -4.04 3.81
N ARG A 279 -16.49 -4.36 5.08
CA ARG A 279 -17.19 -3.49 6.01
C ARG A 279 -16.68 -3.67 7.43
N GLY A 280 -16.74 -2.62 8.23
CA GLY A 280 -16.29 -2.60 9.62
C GLY A 280 -15.98 -1.18 10.08
N ASP A 281 -15.66 -1.04 11.35
CA ASP A 281 -15.38 0.26 11.97
C ASP A 281 -14.12 0.97 11.43
N VAL A 282 -13.29 0.27 10.66
CA VAL A 282 -12.09 0.83 10.00
C VAL A 282 -12.41 1.58 8.72
N ILE A 283 -13.61 1.38 8.14
CA ILE A 283 -13.95 1.94 6.84
C ILE A 283 -14.18 3.45 6.95
N MET A 284 -13.76 4.18 5.92
CA MET A 284 -14.00 5.62 5.80
C MET A 284 -15.48 5.96 5.91
N SER A 285 -15.80 7.16 6.37
CA SER A 285 -17.18 7.67 6.39
C SER A 285 -17.65 8.16 5.01
N GLY A 286 -16.80 8.17 4.01
CA GLY A 286 -17.05 8.64 2.65
C GLY A 286 -15.93 9.54 2.14
N TYR A 287 -16.11 10.11 0.94
CA TYR A 287 -15.19 11.08 0.36
C TYR A 287 -15.61 12.50 0.68
N TRP A 288 -14.66 13.30 1.17
CA TRP A 288 -14.88 14.71 1.49
C TRP A 288 -15.41 15.49 0.29
N ARG A 289 -16.56 16.15 0.47
CA ARG A 289 -17.25 16.96 -0.56
C ARG A 289 -17.50 16.22 -1.88
N ASN A 290 -17.69 14.90 -1.81
CA ASN A 290 -17.94 14.10 -3.00
C ASN A 290 -18.98 13.00 -2.69
N PRO A 291 -20.27 13.38 -2.57
CA PRO A 291 -21.35 12.45 -2.23
C PRO A 291 -21.55 11.35 -3.29
N ASP A 292 -21.46 11.70 -4.56
CA ASP A 292 -21.67 10.73 -5.66
C ASP A 292 -20.64 9.60 -5.62
N ALA A 293 -19.34 9.95 -5.45
CA ALA A 293 -18.30 8.94 -5.30
C ALA A 293 -18.46 8.15 -4.00
N THR A 294 -18.97 8.78 -2.94
CA THR A 294 -19.26 8.10 -1.67
C THR A 294 -20.34 7.05 -1.84
N GLU A 295 -21.46 7.41 -2.44
CA GLU A 295 -22.59 6.50 -2.70
C GLU A 295 -22.16 5.30 -3.55
N GLN A 296 -21.40 5.55 -4.63
CA GLN A 296 -20.88 4.48 -5.49
C GLN A 296 -19.93 3.53 -4.74
N THR A 297 -19.04 4.09 -3.91
CA THR A 297 -17.99 3.32 -3.25
C THR A 297 -18.49 2.59 -1.99
N LEU A 298 -19.51 3.15 -1.30
CA LEU A 298 -20.07 2.59 -0.05
C LEU A 298 -21.49 2.02 -0.25
N ARG A 299 -21.86 1.68 -1.49
CA ARG A 299 -23.20 1.16 -1.78
C ARG A 299 -23.49 -0.14 -1.03
N GLY A 300 -24.74 -0.37 -0.68
CA GLY A 300 -25.16 -1.58 0.03
C GLY A 300 -24.58 -1.73 1.44
N GLY A 301 -23.90 -0.71 1.99
CA GLY A 301 -23.22 -0.77 3.28
C GLY A 301 -21.86 -1.46 3.24
N TRP A 302 -21.31 -1.69 2.05
CA TRP A 302 -19.99 -2.26 1.81
C TRP A 302 -19.07 -1.26 1.13
N LEU A 303 -17.80 -1.26 1.50
CA LEU A 303 -16.75 -0.62 0.72
C LEU A 303 -16.43 -1.50 -0.50
N HIS A 304 -16.70 -0.97 -1.69
CA HIS A 304 -16.30 -1.54 -2.97
C HIS A 304 -14.86 -1.13 -3.25
N THR A 305 -13.95 -2.09 -3.11
CA THR A 305 -12.50 -1.81 -3.18
C THR A 305 -12.02 -1.53 -4.59
N GLY A 306 -12.76 -2.00 -5.61
CA GLY A 306 -12.32 -2.03 -6.99
C GLY A 306 -11.21 -3.05 -7.26
N ASP A 307 -10.80 -3.82 -6.26
CA ASP A 307 -9.85 -4.92 -6.42
C ASP A 307 -10.62 -6.23 -6.62
N VAL A 308 -10.11 -7.12 -7.45
CA VAL A 308 -10.69 -8.42 -7.77
C VAL A 308 -9.88 -9.52 -7.12
N GLY A 309 -10.54 -10.47 -6.50
CA GLY A 309 -9.88 -11.54 -5.78
C GLY A 309 -10.70 -12.81 -5.65
N THR A 310 -10.09 -13.80 -5.04
CA THR A 310 -10.68 -15.13 -4.81
C THR A 310 -10.35 -15.57 -3.40
N PHE A 311 -11.34 -16.02 -2.63
CA PHE A 311 -11.11 -16.70 -1.36
C PHE A 311 -10.97 -18.19 -1.58
N ASP A 312 -9.99 -18.80 -0.94
CA ASP A 312 -9.92 -20.25 -0.86
C ASP A 312 -10.77 -20.79 0.29
N ARG A 313 -10.86 -22.13 0.43
CA ARG A 313 -11.61 -22.80 1.51
C ARG A 313 -11.01 -22.56 2.90
N GLY A 314 -9.78 -22.09 3.00
CA GLY A 314 -9.09 -21.72 4.24
C GLY A 314 -9.29 -20.25 4.62
N GLY A 315 -10.04 -19.48 3.81
CA GLY A 315 -10.31 -18.07 4.02
C GLY A 315 -9.15 -17.15 3.60
N TYR A 316 -8.20 -17.63 2.80
CA TYR A 316 -7.12 -16.81 2.27
C TYR A 316 -7.57 -16.10 0.99
N LEU A 317 -7.39 -14.79 0.95
CA LEU A 317 -7.67 -13.95 -0.21
C LEU A 317 -6.47 -13.93 -1.15
N THR A 318 -6.65 -14.34 -2.38
CA THR A 318 -5.68 -14.10 -3.45
C THR A 318 -6.19 -12.95 -4.32
N LEU A 319 -5.51 -11.82 -4.30
CA LEU A 319 -5.78 -10.70 -5.18
C LEU A 319 -5.32 -11.05 -6.60
N LYS A 320 -6.20 -10.86 -7.56
CA LYS A 320 -5.93 -11.12 -8.98
C LYS A 320 -5.44 -9.86 -9.66
N ASP A 321 -6.27 -8.81 -9.63
CA ASP A 321 -5.94 -7.51 -10.20
C ASP A 321 -6.96 -6.45 -9.76
N ARG A 322 -6.84 -5.22 -10.24
CA ARG A 322 -7.94 -4.27 -10.19
C ARG A 322 -8.94 -4.56 -11.28
N SER A 323 -10.21 -4.34 -11.01
CA SER A 323 -11.29 -4.59 -11.98
C SER A 323 -11.07 -3.85 -13.32
N ARG A 324 -10.43 -2.68 -13.28
CA ARG A 324 -10.08 -1.86 -14.44
C ARG A 324 -8.84 -2.32 -15.21
N ASP A 325 -7.97 -3.11 -14.57
CA ASP A 325 -6.69 -3.55 -15.14
C ASP A 325 -6.80 -5.00 -15.69
N VAL A 326 -7.97 -5.62 -15.51
CA VAL A 326 -8.29 -6.93 -16.10
C VAL A 326 -8.39 -6.78 -17.62
N VAL A 327 -7.59 -7.56 -18.33
CA VAL A 327 -7.57 -7.58 -19.80
C VAL A 327 -8.62 -8.55 -20.31
N ILE A 328 -9.53 -8.08 -21.17
CA ILE A 328 -10.59 -8.91 -21.75
C ILE A 328 -10.18 -9.31 -23.18
N SER A 329 -9.66 -10.52 -23.32
CA SER A 329 -9.21 -11.06 -24.61
C SER A 329 -10.11 -12.19 -25.10
N GLY A 330 -10.77 -12.00 -26.22
CA GLY A 330 -11.66 -13.00 -26.81
C GLY A 330 -12.79 -13.44 -25.86
N GLY A 331 -13.28 -12.53 -25.00
CA GLY A 331 -14.32 -12.83 -24.01
C GLY A 331 -13.82 -13.52 -22.73
N SER A 332 -12.50 -13.71 -22.60
CA SER A 332 -11.87 -14.28 -21.40
C SER A 332 -11.16 -13.21 -20.60
N ASN A 333 -11.37 -13.22 -19.29
CA ASN A 333 -10.64 -12.34 -18.36
C ASN A 333 -9.23 -12.88 -18.16
N ILE A 334 -8.25 -12.01 -18.38
CA ILE A 334 -6.83 -12.28 -18.11
C ILE A 334 -6.38 -11.28 -17.05
N TYR A 335 -5.78 -11.80 -16.00
CA TYR A 335 -5.27 -11.02 -14.89
C TYR A 335 -3.76 -10.83 -15.09
N PRO A 336 -3.28 -9.59 -15.36
CA PRO A 336 -1.87 -9.30 -15.58
C PRO A 336 -0.94 -9.92 -14.54
N ARG A 337 -1.30 -9.82 -13.27
CA ARG A 337 -0.51 -10.37 -12.16
C ARG A 337 -0.23 -11.88 -12.28
N GLU A 338 -1.20 -12.67 -12.77
CA GLU A 338 -1.01 -14.12 -12.94
C GLU A 338 0.10 -14.42 -13.98
N VAL A 339 0.17 -13.60 -15.01
CA VAL A 339 1.19 -13.71 -16.05
C VAL A 339 2.54 -13.21 -15.55
N GLU A 340 2.56 -12.12 -14.81
CA GLU A 340 3.75 -11.54 -14.19
C GLU A 340 4.41 -12.49 -13.21
N GLU A 341 3.64 -13.19 -12.35
CA GLU A 341 4.16 -14.22 -11.43
C GLU A 341 4.92 -15.32 -12.18
N VAL A 342 4.35 -15.81 -13.29
CA VAL A 342 5.00 -16.85 -14.10
C VAL A 342 6.28 -16.31 -14.74
N LEU A 343 6.27 -15.12 -15.32
CA LEU A 343 7.44 -14.55 -15.96
C LEU A 343 8.58 -14.26 -14.97
N LEU A 344 8.26 -13.92 -13.74
CA LEU A 344 9.23 -13.70 -12.66
C LEU A 344 9.87 -14.99 -12.12
N GLU A 345 9.34 -16.17 -12.45
CA GLU A 345 10.01 -17.45 -12.16
C GLU A 345 11.28 -17.63 -13.00
N HIS A 346 11.40 -16.90 -14.13
CA HIS A 346 12.57 -17.01 -15.00
C HIS A 346 13.78 -16.28 -14.38
N PRO A 347 14.94 -16.95 -14.16
CA PRO A 347 16.07 -16.40 -13.38
C PRO A 347 16.72 -15.15 -13.98
N ARG A 348 16.50 -14.87 -15.27
CA ARG A 348 17.02 -13.69 -15.97
C ARG A 348 15.98 -12.57 -16.13
N VAL A 349 14.79 -12.70 -15.54
CA VAL A 349 13.78 -11.62 -15.44
C VAL A 349 13.92 -10.94 -14.10
N ARG A 350 14.19 -9.63 -14.11
CA ARG A 350 14.30 -8.80 -12.88
C ARG A 350 13.01 -8.11 -12.52
N GLU A 351 12.32 -7.55 -13.53
CA GLU A 351 11.04 -6.88 -13.38
C GLU A 351 10.18 -7.19 -14.61
N VAL A 352 8.88 -7.22 -14.43
CA VAL A 352 7.92 -7.38 -15.51
C VAL A 352 6.65 -6.59 -15.20
N SER A 353 6.02 -6.04 -16.23
CA SER A 353 4.68 -5.47 -16.17
C SER A 353 3.89 -5.93 -17.38
N VAL A 354 2.70 -6.46 -17.14
CA VAL A 354 1.79 -6.95 -18.16
C VAL A 354 0.62 -6.01 -18.30
N ILE A 355 0.31 -5.59 -19.52
CA ILE A 355 -0.80 -4.68 -19.81
C ILE A 355 -1.64 -5.18 -20.99
N GLY A 356 -2.90 -4.73 -21.03
CA GLY A 356 -3.77 -4.86 -22.19
C GLY A 356 -3.39 -3.86 -23.28
N ARG A 357 -3.41 -4.32 -24.53
CA ARG A 357 -3.30 -3.48 -25.71
C ARG A 357 -4.53 -3.76 -26.62
N PRO A 358 -5.22 -2.72 -27.11
CA PRO A 358 -6.34 -2.90 -28.02
C PRO A 358 -5.96 -3.75 -29.24
N ASP A 359 -6.84 -4.68 -29.62
CA ASP A 359 -6.67 -5.60 -30.75
C ASP A 359 -8.00 -5.75 -31.50
N ALA A 360 -7.96 -5.63 -32.81
CA ALA A 360 -9.15 -5.65 -33.66
C ALA A 360 -9.89 -6.99 -33.67
N GLN A 361 -9.20 -8.10 -33.45
CA GLN A 361 -9.76 -9.45 -33.46
C GLN A 361 -10.20 -9.93 -32.08
N TRP A 362 -9.43 -9.59 -31.05
CA TRP A 362 -9.59 -10.14 -29.71
C TRP A 362 -10.16 -9.13 -28.70
N GLY A 363 -10.41 -7.87 -29.11
CA GLY A 363 -10.74 -6.76 -28.23
C GLY A 363 -9.48 -6.21 -27.57
N GLU A 364 -8.81 -7.05 -26.79
CA GLU A 364 -7.50 -6.75 -26.20
C GLU A 364 -6.57 -7.96 -26.33
N VAL A 365 -5.27 -7.69 -26.32
CA VAL A 365 -4.22 -8.70 -26.21
C VAL A 365 -3.21 -8.29 -25.13
N ILE A 366 -2.57 -9.24 -24.48
CA ILE A 366 -1.58 -8.95 -23.45
C ILE A 366 -0.22 -8.71 -24.07
N VAL A 367 0.47 -7.69 -23.54
CA VAL A 367 1.87 -7.36 -23.83
C VAL A 367 2.65 -7.38 -22.52
N ALA A 368 3.77 -8.09 -22.49
CA ALA A 368 4.68 -8.12 -21.35
C ALA A 368 5.86 -7.18 -21.59
N TYR A 369 6.05 -6.21 -20.71
CA TYR A 369 7.23 -5.36 -20.65
C TYR A 369 8.21 -5.98 -19.66
N VAL A 370 9.40 -6.36 -20.12
CA VAL A 370 10.35 -7.16 -19.35
C VAL A 370 11.66 -6.40 -19.15
N VAL A 371 12.12 -6.33 -17.92
CA VAL A 371 13.48 -5.89 -17.54
C VAL A 371 14.29 -7.13 -17.21
N GLY A 372 15.31 -7.42 -18.01
CA GLY A 372 16.14 -8.60 -17.84
C GLY A 372 16.80 -9.01 -19.15
N GLU A 373 17.46 -10.15 -19.12
CA GLU A 373 18.25 -10.72 -20.25
C GLU A 373 17.65 -12.04 -20.76
N ALA A 374 16.41 -12.34 -20.43
CA ALA A 374 15.71 -13.53 -20.90
C ALA A 374 15.37 -13.42 -22.39
N ASP A 375 15.35 -14.55 -23.09
CA ASP A 375 14.92 -14.62 -24.48
C ASP A 375 13.39 -14.74 -24.58
N ARG A 376 12.80 -14.15 -25.64
CA ARG A 376 11.37 -14.21 -25.91
C ARG A 376 10.84 -15.65 -25.94
N ASN A 377 11.55 -16.56 -26.59
CA ASN A 377 11.09 -17.94 -26.75
C ASN A 377 11.14 -18.70 -25.43
N GLU A 378 12.09 -18.39 -24.55
CA GLU A 378 12.15 -18.96 -23.20
C GLU A 378 10.97 -18.52 -22.34
N LEU A 379 10.63 -17.23 -22.37
CA LEU A 379 9.47 -16.68 -21.66
C LEU A 379 8.15 -17.24 -22.20
N ASP A 380 8.06 -17.36 -23.52
CA ASP A 380 6.89 -17.93 -24.19
C ASP A 380 6.70 -19.41 -23.82
N ALA A 381 7.78 -20.20 -23.82
CA ALA A 381 7.76 -21.60 -23.40
C ALA A 381 7.39 -21.75 -21.92
N LEU A 382 7.88 -20.85 -21.05
CA LEU A 382 7.56 -20.84 -19.64
C LEU A 382 6.05 -20.58 -19.43
N CYS A 383 5.48 -19.57 -20.10
CA CYS A 383 4.05 -19.31 -20.07
C CYS A 383 3.23 -20.52 -20.55
N LEU A 384 3.60 -21.13 -21.68
CA LEU A 384 2.91 -22.30 -22.22
C LEU A 384 2.91 -23.52 -21.27
N LYS A 385 3.96 -23.63 -20.46
CA LYS A 385 4.09 -24.70 -19.45
C LYS A 385 3.27 -24.43 -18.20
N SER A 386 3.11 -23.17 -17.82
CA SER A 386 2.64 -22.78 -16.48
C SER A 386 1.21 -22.24 -16.45
N ILE A 387 0.73 -21.63 -17.54
CA ILE A 387 -0.60 -21.01 -17.61
C ILE A 387 -1.34 -21.38 -18.90
N ALA A 388 -2.66 -21.13 -18.91
CA ALA A 388 -3.50 -21.40 -20.08
C ALA A 388 -3.00 -20.62 -21.31
N ARG A 389 -3.01 -21.27 -22.48
CA ARG A 389 -2.45 -20.73 -23.74
C ARG A 389 -3.00 -19.35 -24.11
N PHE A 390 -4.24 -19.06 -23.82
CA PHE A 390 -4.87 -17.77 -24.13
C PHE A 390 -4.37 -16.62 -23.24
N LYS A 391 -3.79 -16.93 -22.05
CA LYS A 391 -3.18 -15.97 -21.12
C LYS A 391 -1.74 -15.62 -21.47
N ARG A 392 -1.14 -16.24 -22.46
CA ARG A 392 0.22 -16.00 -22.89
C ARG A 392 0.33 -14.63 -23.58
N PRO A 393 1.35 -13.81 -23.27
CA PRO A 393 1.59 -12.56 -23.97
C PRO A 393 1.71 -12.76 -25.48
N LYS A 394 1.06 -11.91 -26.23
CA LYS A 394 1.22 -11.85 -27.71
C LYS A 394 2.53 -11.20 -28.08
N ASP A 395 3.03 -10.33 -27.20
CA ASP A 395 4.24 -9.57 -27.45
C ASP A 395 5.06 -9.41 -26.16
N TYR A 396 6.39 -9.39 -26.32
CA TYR A 396 7.35 -9.16 -25.23
C TYR A 396 8.23 -7.98 -25.64
N VAL A 397 8.20 -6.92 -24.83
CA VAL A 397 8.96 -5.69 -25.03
C VAL A 397 10.05 -5.61 -23.96
N PHE A 398 11.30 -5.71 -24.38
CA PHE A 398 12.43 -5.61 -23.45
C PHE A 398 12.81 -4.15 -23.25
N VAL A 399 12.89 -3.74 -21.99
CA VAL A 399 13.16 -2.36 -21.57
C VAL A 399 14.27 -2.34 -20.52
N SER A 400 14.96 -1.21 -20.41
CA SER A 400 16.01 -1.02 -19.39
C SER A 400 15.44 -0.82 -17.99
N SER A 401 14.26 -0.23 -17.89
CA SER A 401 13.52 0.02 -16.65
C SER A 401 12.03 0.16 -16.93
N LEU A 402 11.20 -0.14 -15.94
CA LEU A 402 9.76 0.13 -15.99
C LEU A 402 9.46 1.50 -15.34
N PRO A 403 8.50 2.28 -15.89
CA PRO A 403 8.05 3.52 -15.26
C PRO A 403 7.40 3.20 -13.91
N LYS A 404 7.78 3.95 -12.87
CA LYS A 404 7.21 3.80 -11.54
C LYS A 404 6.68 5.14 -11.05
N ASN A 405 5.50 5.13 -10.44
CA ASN A 405 4.99 6.33 -9.78
C ASN A 405 5.77 6.64 -8.48
N ASN A 406 5.44 7.74 -7.82
CA ASN A 406 6.09 8.17 -6.57
C ASN A 406 6.00 7.16 -5.41
N TYR A 407 5.23 6.11 -5.56
CA TYR A 407 5.04 5.01 -4.59
C TYR A 407 5.67 3.70 -5.04
N GLY A 408 6.44 3.70 -6.15
CA GLY A 408 7.09 2.52 -6.70
C GLY A 408 6.14 1.54 -7.40
N ARG A 409 4.91 1.96 -7.74
CA ARG A 409 3.96 1.17 -8.55
C ARG A 409 4.13 1.48 -10.03
N PHE A 410 3.93 0.47 -10.87
CA PHE A 410 3.87 0.58 -12.32
C PHE A 410 2.58 1.27 -12.77
#